data_84cff99931da02d8b1f31730e3616a89
#
_entry.id   84cff99931da02d8b1f31730e3616a89
#
_cell.length_a   1.000
_cell.length_b   1.000
_cell.length_c   1.000
_cell.angle_alpha   90.00
_cell.angle_beta   90.00
_cell.angle_gamma   90.00
#
_symmetry.space_group_name_H-M   'P 1'
#
loop_
_entity.id
_entity.type
_entity.pdbx_description
1 polymer ?
#
loop_
_entity_poly.entity_id
_entity_poly.type
_entity_poly.pdbx_seq_one_letter_code
_entity_poly.pdbx_strand_id
1 'polypeptide(L)'
;MRADLDALVIGAGPAGSAAAIGLGQAGWRVRIVEQHAFPRRKVCGESLSAAGIELLDALGVGAAWRAAAGPELDRVGWMSRDAQVIAPFPSCAQGRYRVGRALGRERLDALLLERARALGATIEQPARIRAVTGRPGLYRCLLESAGGHREWIATRVVIAAHGSWGPEPDFGSPGTGRGAPERPGDLFAFKANFRDADPGRGVLSVIAFAGGYGGIVEADDGRTTLACCIRRDALAECRREFPGIGAGPAVESALRRECGGLRRALARARREGPWLAVGPIRPGVRVAEPLARGLAGVFRVGNAAGESHPLIGEGITMALHAAALLSRRLAGEPPGMIDEARARAMQEGYALDWREAFSTRLRVAAAYSQLAMRPLLAGPAGAALRLWPGLLTEAARLADKARPAGLPPPLHEEPA
;
A
#
# COMPACT_ATOMS: atom_id res chain seq x y z
N MET A 1 -14.41 32.78 10.15
CA MET A 1 -13.78 32.30 8.88
C MET A 1 -14.59 31.09 8.43
N ARG A 2 -15.04 31.08 7.18
CA ARG A 2 -15.74 29.91 6.61
C ARG A 2 -14.69 28.94 6.02
N ALA A 3 -14.92 27.63 6.11
CA ALA A 3 -14.07 26.67 5.43
C ALA A 3 -14.40 26.67 3.93
N ASP A 4 -13.38 26.91 3.10
CA ASP A 4 -13.53 26.94 1.65
C ASP A 4 -13.52 25.54 1.01
N LEU A 5 -12.99 24.56 1.74
CA LEU A 5 -12.91 23.15 1.37
C LEU A 5 -13.78 22.30 2.31
N ASP A 6 -14.37 21.25 1.76
CA ASP A 6 -15.08 20.26 2.56
C ASP A 6 -14.08 19.22 3.10
N ALA A 7 -13.09 18.80 2.28
CA ALA A 7 -12.01 17.91 2.73
C ALA A 7 -10.64 18.32 2.20
N LEU A 8 -9.63 18.23 3.05
CA LEU A 8 -8.21 18.26 2.68
C LEU A 8 -7.63 16.87 2.81
N VAL A 9 -7.03 16.34 1.73
CA VAL A 9 -6.36 15.04 1.69
C VAL A 9 -4.85 15.24 1.70
N ILE A 10 -4.17 14.63 2.66
CA ILE A 10 -2.72 14.71 2.83
C ILE A 10 -2.07 13.46 2.25
N GLY A 11 -1.55 13.54 1.04
CA GLY A 11 -0.93 12.47 0.28
C GLY A 11 -1.80 11.95 -0.87
N ALA A 12 -1.22 11.84 -2.07
CA ALA A 12 -1.86 11.38 -3.31
C ALA A 12 -1.52 9.91 -3.66
N GLY A 13 -1.17 9.08 -2.67
CA GLY A 13 -1.08 7.63 -2.88
C GLY A 13 -2.45 6.99 -3.10
N PRO A 14 -2.54 5.66 -3.32
CA PRO A 14 -3.81 4.99 -3.61
C PRO A 14 -4.92 5.29 -2.62
N ALA A 15 -4.62 5.35 -1.31
CA ALA A 15 -5.61 5.67 -0.29
C ALA A 15 -6.15 7.10 -0.40
N GLY A 16 -5.26 8.08 -0.55
CA GLY A 16 -5.66 9.50 -0.61
C GLY A 16 -6.40 9.82 -1.89
N SER A 17 -5.89 9.36 -3.04
CA SER A 17 -6.57 9.57 -4.33
C SER A 17 -7.92 8.86 -4.38
N ALA A 18 -8.03 7.62 -3.87
CA ALA A 18 -9.30 6.89 -3.80
C ALA A 18 -10.31 7.60 -2.87
N ALA A 19 -9.87 8.11 -1.72
CA ALA A 19 -10.74 8.90 -0.83
C ALA A 19 -11.22 10.18 -1.50
N ALA A 20 -10.34 10.88 -2.21
CA ALA A 20 -10.70 12.09 -2.96
C ALA A 20 -11.69 11.79 -4.09
N ILE A 21 -11.52 10.66 -4.81
CA ILE A 21 -12.47 10.20 -5.84
C ILE A 21 -13.84 9.94 -5.21
N GLY A 22 -13.90 9.13 -4.13
CA GLY A 22 -15.18 8.81 -3.49
C GLY A 22 -15.90 10.04 -2.94
N LEU A 23 -15.19 11.00 -2.37
CA LEU A 23 -15.76 12.26 -1.91
C LEU A 23 -16.16 13.18 -3.08
N GLY A 24 -15.38 13.23 -4.15
CA GLY A 24 -15.72 13.97 -5.36
C GLY A 24 -16.98 13.43 -6.02
N GLN A 25 -17.17 12.11 -6.08
CA GLN A 25 -18.42 11.47 -6.53
C GLN A 25 -19.63 11.86 -5.66
N ALA A 26 -19.42 12.14 -4.38
CA ALA A 26 -20.44 12.64 -3.47
C ALA A 26 -20.59 14.19 -3.49
N GLY A 27 -19.95 14.89 -4.43
CA GLY A 27 -20.05 16.33 -4.60
C GLY A 27 -19.27 17.19 -3.61
N TRP A 28 -18.30 16.61 -2.88
CA TRP A 28 -17.46 17.35 -1.95
C TRP A 28 -16.37 18.15 -2.68
N ARG A 29 -16.06 19.34 -2.17
CA ARG A 29 -14.92 20.16 -2.61
C ARG A 29 -13.66 19.65 -1.93
N VAL A 30 -12.80 18.97 -2.70
CA VAL A 30 -11.60 18.28 -2.19
C VAL A 30 -10.33 18.97 -2.70
N ARG A 31 -9.34 19.16 -1.82
CA ARG A 31 -7.95 19.46 -2.20
C ARG A 31 -7.04 18.33 -1.77
N ILE A 32 -6.14 17.90 -2.65
CA ILE A 32 -5.08 16.93 -2.38
C ILE A 32 -3.75 17.67 -2.31
N VAL A 33 -2.97 17.44 -1.25
CA VAL A 33 -1.60 17.95 -1.10
C VAL A 33 -0.64 16.78 -1.10
N GLU A 34 0.29 16.73 -2.06
CA GLU A 34 1.27 15.65 -2.22
C GLU A 34 2.70 16.21 -2.20
N GLN A 35 3.55 15.57 -1.39
CA GLN A 35 4.92 16.03 -1.19
C GLN A 35 5.87 15.81 -2.38
N HIS A 36 5.50 14.94 -3.33
CA HIS A 36 6.30 14.61 -4.50
C HIS A 36 5.55 14.92 -5.79
N ALA A 37 6.26 15.40 -6.80
CA ALA A 37 5.69 15.50 -8.15
C ALA A 37 5.43 14.09 -8.71
N PHE A 38 4.30 13.91 -9.40
CA PHE A 38 3.97 12.69 -10.14
C PHE A 38 4.36 12.82 -11.63
N PRO A 39 4.64 11.69 -12.32
CA PRO A 39 4.67 10.31 -11.80
C PRO A 39 5.88 10.05 -10.91
N ARG A 40 5.72 9.17 -9.89
CA ARG A 40 6.80 8.80 -8.99
C ARG A 40 6.85 7.30 -8.70
N ARG A 41 8.03 6.74 -8.65
CA ARG A 41 8.25 5.35 -8.22
C ARG A 41 8.15 5.26 -6.69
N LYS A 42 7.66 4.10 -6.21
CA LYS A 42 7.57 3.83 -4.76
C LYS A 42 7.95 2.37 -4.49
N VAL A 43 8.49 2.11 -3.29
CA VAL A 43 8.75 0.73 -2.83
C VAL A 43 7.40 0.03 -2.66
N CYS A 44 7.16 -0.98 -3.48
CA CYS A 44 5.91 -1.75 -3.53
C CYS A 44 6.11 -2.99 -4.41
N GLY A 45 5.43 -4.11 -4.09
CA GLY A 45 5.38 -5.29 -4.94
C GLY A 45 4.47 -5.17 -6.16
N GLU A 46 3.67 -4.10 -6.25
CA GLU A 46 2.86 -3.70 -7.42
C GLU A 46 1.72 -4.66 -7.81
N SER A 47 1.59 -5.81 -7.17
CA SER A 47 0.47 -6.72 -7.38
C SER A 47 -0.82 -6.17 -6.75
N LEU A 48 -1.93 -6.41 -7.44
CA LEU A 48 -3.28 -6.09 -7.00
C LEU A 48 -4.14 -7.34 -7.13
N SER A 49 -4.90 -7.68 -6.08
CA SER A 49 -5.82 -8.82 -6.10
C SER A 49 -7.07 -8.54 -6.93
N ALA A 50 -7.86 -9.58 -7.22
CA ALA A 50 -9.14 -9.47 -7.90
C ALA A 50 -10.06 -8.42 -7.23
N ALA A 51 -10.16 -8.48 -5.90
CA ALA A 51 -10.91 -7.49 -5.11
C ALA A 51 -10.41 -6.05 -5.30
N GLY A 52 -9.11 -5.87 -5.42
CA GLY A 52 -8.53 -4.55 -5.70
C GLY A 52 -8.90 -4.02 -7.08
N ILE A 53 -9.05 -4.90 -8.08
CA ILE A 53 -9.49 -4.52 -9.44
C ILE A 53 -10.96 -4.06 -9.41
N GLU A 54 -11.82 -4.74 -8.66
CA GLU A 54 -13.23 -4.32 -8.46
C GLU A 54 -13.32 -2.93 -7.83
N LEU A 55 -12.46 -2.64 -6.84
CA LEU A 55 -12.36 -1.30 -6.25
C LEU A 55 -11.95 -0.24 -7.28
N LEU A 56 -11.02 -0.55 -8.19
CA LEU A 56 -10.64 0.37 -9.27
C LEU A 56 -11.77 0.61 -10.26
N ASP A 57 -12.61 -0.41 -10.54
CA ASP A 57 -13.81 -0.24 -11.36
C ASP A 57 -14.80 0.74 -10.69
N ALA A 58 -15.07 0.56 -9.39
CA ALA A 58 -15.94 1.47 -8.62
C ALA A 58 -15.43 2.92 -8.57
N LEU A 59 -14.11 3.11 -8.64
CA LEU A 59 -13.47 4.41 -8.73
C LEU A 59 -13.45 4.98 -10.16
N GLY A 60 -13.89 4.23 -11.18
CA GLY A 60 -13.93 4.64 -12.58
C GLY A 60 -12.56 4.66 -13.28
N VAL A 61 -11.58 3.90 -12.77
CA VAL A 61 -10.23 3.78 -13.38
C VAL A 61 -9.90 2.35 -13.82
N GLY A 62 -10.77 1.38 -13.57
CA GLY A 62 -10.50 -0.03 -13.80
C GLY A 62 -10.19 -0.37 -15.25
N ALA A 63 -10.90 0.20 -16.24
CA ALA A 63 -10.65 -0.05 -17.66
C ALA A 63 -9.24 0.42 -18.07
N ALA A 64 -8.87 1.64 -17.76
CA ALA A 64 -7.54 2.20 -18.06
C ALA A 64 -6.43 1.41 -17.33
N TRP A 65 -6.69 1.01 -16.08
CA TRP A 65 -5.76 0.19 -15.32
C TRP A 65 -5.54 -1.18 -15.98
N ARG A 66 -6.61 -1.89 -16.37
CA ARG A 66 -6.50 -3.21 -17.02
C ARG A 66 -5.78 -3.15 -18.37
N ALA A 67 -6.01 -2.09 -19.13
CA ALA A 67 -5.30 -1.88 -20.39
C ALA A 67 -3.79 -1.71 -20.20
N ALA A 68 -3.35 -1.16 -19.08
CA ALA A 68 -1.95 -0.91 -18.78
C ALA A 68 -1.28 -2.05 -17.98
N ALA A 69 -2.05 -2.84 -17.23
CA ALA A 69 -1.52 -3.86 -16.31
C ALA A 69 -0.88 -5.04 -17.01
N GLY A 70 0.09 -5.68 -16.35
CA GLY A 70 0.76 -6.91 -16.77
C GLY A 70 -0.20 -8.11 -16.87
N PRO A 71 0.31 -9.33 -17.06
CA PRO A 71 -0.51 -10.53 -17.24
C PRO A 71 -1.36 -10.85 -16.01
N GLU A 72 -2.39 -11.65 -16.20
CA GLU A 72 -3.18 -12.23 -15.13
C GLU A 72 -2.31 -13.15 -14.26
N LEU A 73 -2.45 -13.02 -12.94
CA LEU A 73 -1.69 -13.79 -11.96
C LEU A 73 -2.52 -15.02 -11.55
N ASP A 74 -2.40 -16.08 -12.32
CA ASP A 74 -3.14 -17.34 -12.14
C ASP A 74 -2.36 -18.40 -11.36
N ARG A 75 -1.07 -18.12 -11.07
CA ARG A 75 -0.19 -19.01 -10.31
C ARG A 75 0.53 -18.27 -9.20
N VAL A 76 0.71 -18.96 -8.08
CA VAL A 76 1.51 -18.52 -6.94
C VAL A 76 2.77 -19.38 -6.84
N GLY A 77 3.92 -18.73 -6.64
CA GLY A 77 5.21 -19.37 -6.50
C GLY A 77 5.79 -19.22 -5.09
N TRP A 78 6.62 -20.18 -4.70
CA TRP A 78 7.49 -20.11 -3.53
C TRP A 78 8.92 -20.39 -3.96
N MET A 79 9.84 -19.53 -3.58
CA MET A 79 11.27 -19.66 -3.83
C MET A 79 12.04 -19.53 -2.50
N SER A 80 12.82 -20.55 -2.16
CA SER A 80 13.68 -20.52 -0.98
C SER A 80 14.85 -21.50 -1.19
N ARG A 81 16.07 -21.07 -1.06
CA ARG A 81 17.27 -21.86 -1.38
C ARG A 81 17.14 -22.45 -2.80
N ASP A 82 17.20 -23.79 -2.93
CA ASP A 82 17.01 -24.51 -4.18
C ASP A 82 15.55 -24.95 -4.43
N ALA A 83 14.66 -24.70 -3.46
CA ALA A 83 13.24 -25.00 -3.61
C ALA A 83 12.56 -23.94 -4.50
N GLN A 84 11.90 -24.41 -5.55
CA GLN A 84 10.96 -23.64 -6.34
C GLN A 84 9.70 -24.48 -6.50
N VAL A 85 8.57 -23.95 -6.03
CA VAL A 85 7.27 -24.59 -6.10
C VAL A 85 6.30 -23.60 -6.73
N ILE A 86 5.47 -24.08 -7.65
CA ILE A 86 4.41 -23.29 -8.28
C ILE A 86 3.11 -24.06 -8.12
N ALA A 87 2.05 -23.36 -7.74
CA ALA A 87 0.70 -23.90 -7.58
C ALA A 87 -0.32 -22.94 -8.20
N PRO A 88 -1.55 -23.39 -8.50
CA PRO A 88 -2.61 -22.50 -8.93
C PRO A 88 -2.88 -21.41 -7.90
N PHE A 89 -3.09 -20.19 -8.37
CA PHE A 89 -3.54 -19.11 -7.50
C PHE A 89 -5.01 -19.33 -7.12
N PRO A 90 -5.43 -19.09 -5.85
CA PRO A 90 -6.84 -19.21 -5.51
C PRO A 90 -7.67 -18.18 -6.28
N SER A 91 -8.63 -18.65 -7.07
CA SER A 91 -9.54 -17.76 -7.80
C SER A 91 -10.65 -17.25 -6.88
N CYS A 92 -11.05 -15.99 -7.10
CA CYS A 92 -12.24 -15.41 -6.48
C CYS A 92 -13.49 -15.97 -7.19
N ALA A 93 -14.17 -16.91 -6.58
CA ALA A 93 -15.32 -17.59 -7.20
C ALA A 93 -16.56 -16.69 -7.32
N GLN A 94 -16.73 -15.72 -6.44
CA GLN A 94 -17.90 -14.85 -6.32
C GLN A 94 -17.65 -13.42 -6.85
N GLY A 95 -16.39 -13.07 -7.21
CA GLY A 95 -16.04 -11.76 -7.73
C GLY A 95 -16.18 -11.65 -9.25
N ARG A 96 -16.26 -10.41 -9.74
CA ARG A 96 -16.23 -10.10 -11.18
C ARG A 96 -14.92 -10.54 -11.86
N TYR A 97 -13.81 -10.46 -11.12
CA TYR A 97 -12.48 -10.90 -11.55
C TYR A 97 -12.05 -12.13 -10.78
N ARG A 98 -11.43 -13.08 -11.48
CA ARG A 98 -11.02 -14.36 -10.86
C ARG A 98 -9.63 -14.28 -10.23
N VAL A 99 -8.75 -13.47 -10.79
CA VAL A 99 -7.33 -13.35 -10.42
C VAL A 99 -6.88 -11.90 -10.44
N GLY A 100 -5.75 -11.64 -9.79
CA GLY A 100 -5.11 -10.33 -9.78
C GLY A 100 -4.21 -10.07 -10.98
N ARG A 101 -3.61 -8.88 -11.04
CA ARG A 101 -2.59 -8.45 -12.00
C ARG A 101 -1.62 -7.48 -11.33
N ALA A 102 -0.55 -7.07 -12.02
CA ALA A 102 0.39 -6.09 -11.48
C ALA A 102 0.54 -4.87 -12.41
N LEU A 103 0.71 -3.69 -11.80
CA LEU A 103 0.96 -2.42 -12.50
C LEU A 103 1.90 -1.55 -11.68
N GLY A 104 2.88 -0.92 -12.34
CA GLY A 104 3.79 0.03 -11.74
C GLY A 104 3.07 1.15 -10.98
N ARG A 105 3.59 1.47 -9.78
CA ARG A 105 2.99 2.50 -8.91
C ARG A 105 2.99 3.89 -9.53
N GLU A 106 3.94 4.20 -10.40
CA GLU A 106 3.96 5.45 -11.14
C GLU A 106 2.73 5.61 -12.05
N ARG A 107 2.26 4.52 -12.67
CA ARG A 107 1.07 4.51 -13.51
C ARG A 107 -0.22 4.46 -12.71
N LEU A 108 -0.30 3.53 -11.73
CA LEU A 108 -1.48 3.41 -10.88
C LEU A 108 -1.80 4.72 -10.16
N ASP A 109 -0.78 5.31 -9.49
CA ASP A 109 -0.98 6.52 -8.72
C ASP A 109 -1.39 7.70 -9.63
N ALA A 110 -0.83 7.78 -10.84
CA ALA A 110 -1.20 8.80 -11.84
C ALA A 110 -2.67 8.65 -12.31
N LEU A 111 -3.10 7.42 -12.65
CA LEU A 111 -4.49 7.15 -13.07
C LEU A 111 -5.49 7.57 -11.98
N LEU A 112 -5.23 7.23 -10.72
CA LEU A 112 -6.08 7.62 -9.61
C LEU A 112 -6.10 9.14 -9.41
N LEU A 113 -4.95 9.79 -9.52
CA LEU A 113 -4.84 11.25 -9.34
C LEU A 113 -5.58 12.01 -10.45
N GLU A 114 -5.44 11.58 -11.71
CA GLU A 114 -6.18 12.17 -12.84
C GLU A 114 -7.68 11.98 -12.69
N ARG A 115 -8.15 10.83 -12.22
CA ARG A 115 -9.58 10.63 -11.94
C ARG A 115 -10.08 11.55 -10.83
N ALA A 116 -9.32 11.73 -9.76
CA ALA A 116 -9.65 12.70 -8.71
C ALA A 116 -9.77 14.13 -9.29
N ARG A 117 -8.83 14.53 -10.17
CA ARG A 117 -8.87 15.83 -10.86
C ARG A 117 -10.10 15.96 -11.75
N ALA A 118 -10.45 14.93 -12.51
CA ALA A 118 -11.63 14.92 -13.37
C ALA A 118 -12.96 15.06 -12.58
N LEU A 119 -12.96 14.69 -11.29
CA LEU A 119 -14.07 14.89 -10.37
C LEU A 119 -14.00 16.23 -9.60
N GLY A 120 -13.16 17.16 -10.03
CA GLY A 120 -13.09 18.52 -9.47
C GLY A 120 -12.12 18.66 -8.28
N ALA A 121 -11.37 17.64 -7.90
CA ALA A 121 -10.36 17.81 -6.86
C ALA A 121 -9.21 18.72 -7.33
N THR A 122 -8.85 19.70 -6.50
CA THR A 122 -7.65 20.51 -6.72
C THR A 122 -6.42 19.78 -6.19
N ILE A 123 -5.32 19.78 -6.95
CA ILE A 123 -4.11 19.03 -6.63
C ILE A 123 -2.94 19.97 -6.51
N GLU A 124 -2.24 19.90 -5.39
CA GLU A 124 -1.05 20.69 -5.12
C GLU A 124 0.15 19.77 -4.88
N GLN A 125 1.09 19.80 -5.81
CA GLN A 125 2.33 19.00 -5.77
C GLN A 125 3.45 19.71 -6.54
N PRO A 126 4.70 19.68 -6.04
CA PRO A 126 5.08 19.15 -4.74
C PRO A 126 4.82 20.17 -3.62
N ALA A 127 4.08 19.74 -2.59
CA ALA A 127 3.76 20.55 -1.42
C ALA A 127 3.53 19.68 -0.18
N ARG A 128 3.58 20.26 1.01
CA ARG A 128 3.44 19.51 2.27
C ARG A 128 2.51 20.21 3.24
N ILE A 129 1.72 19.44 3.97
CA ILE A 129 1.08 19.95 5.19
C ILE A 129 2.04 19.76 6.35
N ARG A 130 2.36 20.85 7.05
CA ARG A 130 3.28 20.87 8.18
C ARG A 130 2.57 20.72 9.52
N ALA A 131 1.39 21.31 9.66
CA ALA A 131 0.61 21.26 10.89
C ALA A 131 -0.88 21.27 10.59
N VAL A 132 -1.65 20.67 11.47
CA VAL A 132 -3.10 20.66 11.47
C VAL A 132 -3.58 21.09 12.86
N THR A 133 -4.40 22.15 12.93
CA THR A 133 -4.97 22.69 14.14
C THR A 133 -6.46 22.98 13.95
N GLY A 134 -7.18 23.18 15.02
CA GLY A 134 -8.61 23.53 14.98
C GLY A 134 -9.50 22.43 15.53
N ARG A 135 -10.71 22.34 14.98
CA ARG A 135 -11.76 21.43 15.47
C ARG A 135 -12.62 20.95 14.30
N PRO A 136 -13.43 19.89 14.47
CA PRO A 136 -14.39 19.44 13.46
C PRO A 136 -15.21 20.58 12.87
N GLY A 137 -15.34 20.58 11.55
CA GLY A 137 -15.99 21.65 10.78
C GLY A 137 -15.11 22.87 10.47
N LEU A 138 -13.97 23.06 11.17
CA LEU A 138 -13.06 24.17 10.91
C LEU A 138 -11.62 23.84 11.33
N TYR A 139 -10.92 23.09 10.48
CA TYR A 139 -9.47 22.88 10.61
C TYR A 139 -8.69 23.95 9.85
N ARG A 140 -7.51 24.26 10.36
CA ARG A 140 -6.49 25.06 9.67
C ARG A 140 -5.27 24.17 9.45
N CYS A 141 -4.87 24.05 8.19
CA CYS A 141 -3.74 23.25 7.76
C CYS A 141 -2.65 24.15 7.23
N LEU A 142 -1.44 24.08 7.78
CA LEU A 142 -0.30 24.85 7.30
C LEU A 142 0.32 24.15 6.11
N LEU A 143 0.08 24.67 4.92
CA LEU A 143 0.69 24.23 3.67
C LEU A 143 2.05 24.89 3.50
N GLU A 144 3.01 24.14 2.99
CA GLU A 144 4.32 24.60 2.54
C GLU A 144 4.57 24.09 1.12
N SER A 145 4.67 25.00 0.16
CA SER A 145 5.01 24.70 -1.23
C SER A 145 6.49 24.39 -1.43
N ALA A 146 6.87 23.87 -2.59
CA ALA A 146 8.27 23.58 -2.94
C ALA A 146 9.21 24.80 -2.82
N GLY A 147 8.69 26.01 -3.06
CA GLY A 147 9.43 27.27 -2.91
C GLY A 147 9.54 27.78 -1.48
N GLY A 148 9.06 27.02 -0.49
CA GLY A 148 9.08 27.43 0.92
C GLY A 148 7.98 28.43 1.31
N HIS A 149 7.12 28.83 0.38
CA HIS A 149 5.96 29.65 0.70
C HIS A 149 5.00 28.88 1.62
N ARG A 150 4.48 29.56 2.64
CA ARG A 150 3.59 29.00 3.64
C ARG A 150 2.27 29.73 3.65
N GLU A 151 1.17 28.97 3.66
CA GLU A 151 -0.18 29.51 3.81
C GLU A 151 -1.06 28.60 4.69
N TRP A 152 -2.10 29.20 5.29
CA TRP A 152 -3.08 28.46 6.06
C TRP A 152 -4.32 28.17 5.22
N ILE A 153 -4.65 26.90 5.05
CA ILE A 153 -5.85 26.42 4.34
C ILE A 153 -6.91 26.05 5.37
N ALA A 154 -8.15 26.49 5.16
CA ALA A 154 -9.28 26.12 5.99
C ALA A 154 -10.09 25.00 5.34
N THR A 155 -10.39 23.94 6.12
CA THR A 155 -11.17 22.79 5.68
C THR A 155 -12.07 22.26 6.79
N ARG A 156 -13.17 21.55 6.44
CA ARG A 156 -14.06 20.95 7.43
C ARG A 156 -13.53 19.63 7.97
N VAL A 157 -12.93 18.82 7.11
CA VAL A 157 -12.41 17.48 7.40
C VAL A 157 -10.97 17.36 6.88
N VAL A 158 -10.14 16.59 7.56
CA VAL A 158 -8.79 16.25 7.12
C VAL A 158 -8.65 14.74 6.94
N ILE A 159 -8.14 14.29 5.80
CA ILE A 159 -7.85 12.90 5.52
C ILE A 159 -6.33 12.70 5.48
N ALA A 160 -5.79 12.07 6.52
CA ALA A 160 -4.38 11.79 6.67
C ALA A 160 -4.01 10.50 5.90
N ALA A 161 -3.59 10.66 4.64
CA ALA A 161 -3.16 9.60 3.72
C ALA A 161 -1.66 9.67 3.40
N HIS A 162 -0.86 10.29 4.26
CA HIS A 162 0.58 10.55 4.08
C HIS A 162 1.45 9.28 4.08
N GLY A 163 0.86 8.12 4.39
CA GLY A 163 1.58 6.85 4.51
C GLY A 163 2.30 6.70 5.85
N SER A 164 3.29 5.79 5.90
CA SER A 164 4.03 5.45 7.13
C SER A 164 5.49 5.91 7.12
N TRP A 165 6.02 6.41 6.01
CA TRP A 165 7.46 6.66 5.84
C TRP A 165 7.84 8.13 5.67
N GLY A 166 6.87 8.97 5.36
CA GLY A 166 7.06 10.41 5.28
C GLY A 166 7.02 11.10 6.64
N PRO A 167 7.43 12.38 6.72
CA PRO A 167 7.16 13.19 7.89
C PRO A 167 5.64 13.31 8.09
N GLU A 168 5.18 12.92 9.28
CA GLU A 168 3.82 13.15 9.70
C GLU A 168 3.62 14.66 9.96
N PRO A 169 2.49 15.25 9.54
CA PRO A 169 2.14 16.59 9.97
C PRO A 169 2.07 16.69 11.50
N ASP A 170 2.37 17.87 12.04
CA ASP A 170 2.14 18.10 13.46
C ASP A 170 0.62 18.15 13.74
N PHE A 171 0.14 17.12 14.41
CA PHE A 171 -1.24 17.01 14.90
C PHE A 171 -1.37 17.43 16.36
N GLY A 172 -0.42 18.20 16.91
CA GLY A 172 -0.43 18.63 18.32
C GLY A 172 -0.20 17.51 19.33
N SER A 173 0.21 16.33 18.86
CA SER A 173 0.61 15.20 19.71
C SER A 173 2.05 14.81 19.38
N PRO A 174 2.82 14.30 20.35
CA PRO A 174 4.15 13.75 20.06
C PRO A 174 4.01 12.67 18.99
N GLY A 175 4.65 12.87 17.83
CA GLY A 175 4.60 11.93 16.71
C GLY A 175 4.98 10.52 17.16
N THR A 176 4.13 9.55 16.87
CA THR A 176 4.24 8.14 17.31
C THR A 176 5.38 7.35 16.64
N GLY A 177 6.22 7.99 15.83
CA GLY A 177 7.20 7.25 15.01
C GLY A 177 8.64 7.73 15.00
N ARG A 178 8.92 8.97 15.33
CA ARG A 178 10.28 9.52 15.31
C ARG A 178 10.88 9.54 16.70
N GLY A 179 11.78 8.62 16.97
CA GLY A 179 12.49 8.51 18.25
C GLY A 179 12.35 7.15 18.93
N ALA A 180 11.58 6.23 18.41
CA ALA A 180 11.61 4.87 18.91
C ALA A 180 12.99 4.26 18.65
N PRO A 181 13.61 3.63 19.67
CA PRO A 181 14.96 3.08 19.55
C PRO A 181 15.05 2.09 18.39
N GLU A 182 16.20 2.09 17.74
CA GLU A 182 16.52 1.13 16.68
C GLU A 182 16.53 -0.29 17.23
N ARG A 183 15.92 -1.22 16.48
CA ARG A 183 15.84 -2.64 16.87
C ARG A 183 16.49 -3.50 15.80
N PRO A 184 17.22 -4.57 16.16
CA PRO A 184 17.78 -5.52 15.19
C PRO A 184 16.73 -6.08 14.22
N GLY A 185 15.50 -6.27 14.72
CA GLY A 185 14.36 -6.77 13.94
C GLY A 185 13.62 -5.73 13.10
N ASP A 186 14.00 -4.44 13.11
CA ASP A 186 13.38 -3.41 12.25
C ASP A 186 13.52 -3.82 10.78
N LEU A 187 12.44 -3.73 10.02
CA LEU A 187 12.42 -4.12 8.61
C LEU A 187 12.75 -2.94 7.71
N PHE A 188 13.56 -3.20 6.69
CA PHE A 188 13.83 -2.30 5.58
C PHE A 188 13.32 -2.93 4.30
N ALA A 189 12.64 -2.15 3.47
CA ALA A 189 12.17 -2.63 2.18
C ALA A 189 13.00 -2.07 1.05
N PHE A 190 13.24 -2.92 0.06
CA PHE A 190 13.96 -2.60 -1.17
C PHE A 190 13.10 -2.98 -2.37
N LYS A 191 13.24 -2.22 -3.45
CA LYS A 191 12.60 -2.50 -4.73
C LYS A 191 13.51 -2.15 -5.89
N ALA A 192 13.56 -3.04 -6.88
CA ALA A 192 14.10 -2.75 -8.21
C ALA A 192 13.17 -3.29 -9.31
N ASN A 193 13.25 -2.66 -10.47
CA ASN A 193 12.61 -3.17 -11.68
C ASN A 193 13.68 -3.71 -12.64
N PHE A 194 13.28 -4.70 -13.43
CA PHE A 194 14.16 -5.38 -14.37
C PHE A 194 13.46 -5.55 -15.73
N ARG A 195 14.25 -5.51 -16.80
CA ARG A 195 13.92 -5.99 -18.13
C ARG A 195 14.58 -7.33 -18.37
N ASP A 196 14.05 -8.11 -19.29
CA ASP A 196 14.59 -9.41 -19.70
C ASP A 196 14.76 -10.42 -18.53
N ALA A 197 13.93 -10.26 -17.50
CA ALA A 197 13.80 -11.24 -16.43
C ALA A 197 12.73 -12.26 -16.77
N ASP A 198 12.89 -13.48 -16.24
CA ASP A 198 11.91 -14.56 -16.41
C ASP A 198 11.43 -15.09 -15.05
N PRO A 199 10.49 -14.37 -14.39
CA PRO A 199 9.88 -14.85 -13.16
C PRO A 199 8.84 -15.96 -13.38
N GLY A 200 8.55 -16.30 -14.64
CA GLY A 200 7.39 -17.08 -15.07
C GLY A 200 6.17 -16.17 -15.30
N ARG A 201 5.65 -16.17 -16.55
CA ARG A 201 4.48 -15.37 -16.89
C ARG A 201 3.27 -15.78 -16.07
N GLY A 202 2.54 -14.83 -15.49
CA GLY A 202 1.37 -15.09 -14.64
C GLY A 202 1.67 -15.66 -13.25
N VAL A 203 2.94 -15.69 -12.85
CA VAL A 203 3.35 -16.19 -11.52
C VAL A 203 3.67 -15.04 -10.59
N LEU A 204 3.03 -14.99 -9.42
CA LEU A 204 3.46 -14.18 -8.30
C LEU A 204 4.28 -15.06 -7.35
N SER A 205 5.60 -14.93 -7.37
CA SER A 205 6.46 -15.74 -6.49
C SER A 205 6.83 -15.01 -5.21
N VAL A 206 6.64 -15.69 -4.08
CA VAL A 206 7.16 -15.31 -2.78
C VAL A 206 8.59 -15.85 -2.64
N ILE A 207 9.48 -15.02 -2.14
CA ILE A 207 10.89 -15.36 -1.88
C ILE A 207 11.09 -15.35 -0.38
N ALA A 208 11.56 -16.48 0.19
CA ALA A 208 11.91 -16.59 1.60
C ALA A 208 13.44 -16.79 1.74
N PHE A 209 14.07 -15.97 2.57
CA PHE A 209 15.50 -15.99 2.80
C PHE A 209 15.85 -15.64 4.26
N ALA A 210 17.11 -15.82 4.64
CA ALA A 210 17.56 -15.56 6.00
C ALA A 210 17.35 -14.08 6.39
N GLY A 211 16.55 -13.86 7.42
CA GLY A 211 16.25 -12.50 7.93
C GLY A 211 15.35 -11.64 7.05
N GLY A 212 14.74 -12.22 5.98
CA GLY A 212 13.89 -11.46 5.10
C GLY A 212 12.91 -12.29 4.26
N TYR A 213 12.12 -11.59 3.49
CA TYR A 213 11.19 -12.14 2.49
C TYR A 213 11.01 -11.15 1.34
N GLY A 214 10.53 -11.63 0.22
CA GLY A 214 10.25 -10.77 -0.93
C GLY A 214 9.22 -11.36 -1.87
N GLY A 215 9.03 -10.68 -2.98
CA GLY A 215 8.22 -11.15 -4.09
C GLY A 215 8.80 -10.69 -5.43
N ILE A 216 8.58 -11.50 -6.46
CA ILE A 216 8.91 -11.17 -7.84
C ILE A 216 7.71 -11.43 -8.73
N VAL A 217 7.41 -10.50 -9.63
CA VAL A 217 6.24 -10.54 -10.50
C VAL A 217 6.50 -9.77 -11.79
N GLU A 218 5.95 -10.26 -12.89
CA GLU A 218 5.86 -9.49 -14.15
C GLU A 218 4.74 -8.46 -14.02
N ALA A 219 5.07 -7.18 -14.20
CA ALA A 219 4.15 -6.05 -14.19
C ALA A 219 3.93 -5.52 -15.63
N ASP A 220 3.65 -4.24 -15.76
CA ASP A 220 3.39 -3.57 -17.03
C ASP A 220 4.58 -3.63 -18.01
N ASP A 221 4.27 -3.68 -19.30
CA ASP A 221 5.23 -3.61 -20.42
C ASP A 221 6.39 -4.64 -20.32
N GLY A 222 6.13 -5.84 -19.80
CA GLY A 222 7.17 -6.86 -19.59
C GLY A 222 8.22 -6.50 -18.54
N ARG A 223 7.94 -5.48 -17.72
CA ARG A 223 8.78 -5.10 -16.59
C ARG A 223 8.58 -6.09 -15.45
N THR A 224 9.65 -6.58 -14.90
CA THR A 224 9.62 -7.43 -13.70
C THR A 224 9.95 -6.61 -12.46
N THR A 225 9.09 -6.68 -11.44
CA THR A 225 9.31 -6.05 -10.14
C THR A 225 9.82 -7.07 -9.14
N LEU A 226 10.97 -6.79 -8.54
CA LEU A 226 11.48 -7.45 -7.34
C LEU A 226 11.34 -6.49 -6.16
N ALA A 227 10.58 -6.89 -5.15
CA ALA A 227 10.45 -6.15 -3.89
C ALA A 227 10.73 -7.08 -2.72
N CYS A 228 11.50 -6.64 -1.73
CA CYS A 228 11.80 -7.44 -0.56
C CYS A 228 11.86 -6.61 0.72
N CYS A 229 11.67 -7.28 1.85
CA CYS A 229 11.88 -6.76 3.18
C CYS A 229 12.98 -7.57 3.86
N ILE A 230 13.88 -6.90 4.54
CA ILE A 230 15.00 -7.49 5.25
C ILE A 230 15.14 -6.84 6.63
N ARG A 231 15.46 -7.63 7.63
CA ARG A 231 15.74 -7.14 8.98
C ARG A 231 17.04 -6.35 9.00
N ARG A 232 17.14 -5.40 9.93
CA ARG A 232 18.33 -4.54 10.12
C ARG A 232 19.61 -5.36 10.31
N ASP A 233 19.58 -6.40 11.16
CA ASP A 233 20.73 -7.26 11.42
C ASP A 233 21.17 -8.01 10.17
N ALA A 234 20.24 -8.62 9.42
CA ALA A 234 20.55 -9.33 8.18
C ALA A 234 21.01 -8.36 7.06
N LEU A 235 20.47 -7.15 7.00
CA LEU A 235 20.96 -6.11 6.09
C LEU A 235 22.42 -5.72 6.39
N ALA A 236 22.77 -5.63 7.68
CA ALA A 236 24.13 -5.36 8.11
C ALA A 236 25.08 -6.48 7.68
N GLU A 237 24.62 -7.74 7.72
CA GLU A 237 25.39 -8.89 7.19
C GLU A 237 25.60 -8.81 5.69
N CYS A 238 24.53 -8.56 4.91
CA CYS A 238 24.66 -8.35 3.46
C CYS A 238 25.67 -7.27 3.11
N ARG A 239 25.67 -6.16 3.83
CA ARG A 239 26.63 -5.06 3.59
C ARG A 239 28.07 -5.39 3.96
N ARG A 240 28.29 -6.22 4.98
CA ARG A 240 29.61 -6.70 5.36
C ARG A 240 30.16 -7.69 4.33
N GLU A 241 29.29 -8.52 3.79
CA GLU A 241 29.66 -9.54 2.81
C GLU A 241 29.92 -8.96 1.42
N PHE A 242 29.19 -7.92 1.04
CA PHE A 242 29.36 -7.22 -0.23
C PHE A 242 29.79 -5.77 -0.01
N PRO A 243 31.04 -5.54 0.44
CA PRO A 243 31.54 -4.20 0.71
C PRO A 243 31.69 -3.38 -0.57
N GLY A 244 31.59 -2.05 -0.45
CA GLY A 244 31.83 -1.13 -1.57
C GLY A 244 30.65 -0.95 -2.53
N ILE A 245 29.57 -1.72 -2.40
CA ILE A 245 28.35 -1.53 -3.19
C ILE A 245 27.19 -1.03 -2.31
N GLY A 246 26.20 -0.38 -2.93
CA GLY A 246 25.03 0.14 -2.22
C GLY A 246 24.17 -0.96 -1.59
N ALA A 247 23.37 -0.61 -0.58
CA ALA A 247 22.56 -1.56 0.18
C ALA A 247 21.61 -2.41 -0.72
N GLY A 248 20.97 -1.81 -1.72
CA GLY A 248 20.09 -2.52 -2.65
C GLY A 248 20.84 -3.57 -3.48
N PRO A 249 21.95 -3.24 -4.16
CA PRO A 249 22.81 -4.22 -4.83
C PRO A 249 23.35 -5.30 -3.91
N ALA A 250 23.70 -4.99 -2.66
CA ALA A 250 24.18 -5.99 -1.69
C ALA A 250 23.08 -7.00 -1.35
N VAL A 251 21.85 -6.52 -1.12
CA VAL A 251 20.69 -7.39 -0.90
C VAL A 251 20.40 -8.24 -2.15
N GLU A 252 20.47 -7.68 -3.37
CA GLU A 252 20.30 -8.45 -4.61
C GLU A 252 21.32 -9.57 -4.72
N SER A 253 22.60 -9.28 -4.44
CA SER A 253 23.69 -10.26 -4.50
C SER A 253 23.48 -11.39 -3.50
N ALA A 254 23.10 -11.07 -2.26
CA ALA A 254 22.76 -12.06 -1.24
C ALA A 254 21.57 -12.94 -1.68
N LEU A 255 20.50 -12.34 -2.18
CA LEU A 255 19.32 -13.06 -2.67
C LEU A 255 19.63 -13.99 -3.84
N ARG A 256 20.42 -13.54 -4.82
CA ARG A 256 20.86 -14.39 -5.96
C ARG A 256 21.74 -15.55 -5.52
N ARG A 257 22.56 -15.36 -4.49
CA ARG A 257 23.36 -16.43 -3.91
C ARG A 257 22.50 -17.44 -3.16
N GLU A 258 21.58 -16.97 -2.31
CA GLU A 258 20.77 -17.83 -1.44
C GLU A 258 19.59 -18.50 -2.15
N CYS A 259 19.07 -17.90 -3.22
CA CYS A 259 17.85 -18.38 -3.89
C CYS A 259 18.11 -18.75 -5.34
N GLY A 260 18.22 -20.04 -5.62
CA GLY A 260 18.45 -20.58 -6.97
C GLY A 260 17.34 -20.22 -7.96
N GLY A 261 16.08 -20.19 -7.51
CA GLY A 261 14.93 -19.75 -8.32
C GLY A 261 15.06 -18.30 -8.77
N LEU A 262 15.40 -17.40 -7.85
CA LEU A 262 15.60 -15.99 -8.19
C LEU A 262 16.83 -15.77 -9.09
N ARG A 263 17.91 -16.50 -8.83
CA ARG A 263 19.13 -16.46 -9.67
C ARG A 263 18.79 -16.82 -11.12
N ARG A 264 17.97 -17.85 -11.36
CA ARG A 264 17.50 -18.23 -12.69
C ARG A 264 16.60 -17.16 -13.30
N ALA A 265 15.62 -16.68 -12.56
CA ALA A 265 14.69 -15.64 -13.02
C ALA A 265 15.39 -14.35 -13.45
N LEU A 266 16.50 -14.00 -12.79
CA LEU A 266 17.28 -12.81 -13.10
C LEU A 266 18.55 -13.08 -13.95
N ALA A 267 18.74 -14.28 -14.48
CA ALA A 267 20.01 -14.65 -15.16
C ALA A 267 20.38 -13.72 -16.32
N ARG A 268 19.38 -13.27 -17.10
CA ARG A 268 19.55 -12.34 -18.24
C ARG A 268 19.03 -10.96 -17.96
N ALA A 269 18.53 -10.72 -16.72
CA ALA A 269 17.84 -9.50 -16.39
C ALA A 269 18.77 -8.29 -16.35
N ARG A 270 18.29 -7.18 -16.88
CA ARG A 270 18.92 -5.86 -16.79
C ARG A 270 18.08 -4.98 -15.87
N ARG A 271 18.71 -4.41 -14.85
CA ARG A 271 18.04 -3.51 -13.93
C ARG A 271 17.64 -2.19 -14.61
N GLU A 272 16.39 -1.79 -14.44
CA GLU A 272 15.85 -0.54 -14.94
C GLU A 272 15.78 0.51 -13.81
N GLY A 273 16.71 1.45 -13.84
CA GLY A 273 16.81 2.53 -12.85
C GLY A 273 17.45 2.12 -11.51
N PRO A 274 17.43 3.00 -10.52
CA PRO A 274 18.06 2.76 -9.24
C PRO A 274 17.22 1.82 -8.36
N TRP A 275 17.86 1.19 -7.38
CA TRP A 275 17.19 0.59 -6.24
C TRP A 275 16.48 1.67 -5.42
N LEU A 276 15.25 1.41 -5.05
CA LEU A 276 14.50 2.17 -4.07
C LEU A 276 14.61 1.48 -2.72
N ALA A 277 14.74 2.26 -1.65
CA ALA A 277 14.81 1.76 -0.29
C ALA A 277 13.98 2.60 0.65
N VAL A 278 13.41 1.97 1.67
CA VAL A 278 12.64 2.63 2.71
C VAL A 278 12.70 1.84 4.02
N GLY A 279 12.61 2.54 5.13
CA GLY A 279 12.56 1.93 6.45
C GLY A 279 12.89 2.91 7.57
N PRO A 280 12.69 2.48 8.82
CA PRO A 280 12.17 1.16 9.19
C PRO A 280 10.65 1.04 8.92
N ILE A 281 10.22 -0.14 8.43
CA ILE A 281 8.82 -0.51 8.34
C ILE A 281 8.42 -1.10 9.69
N ARG A 282 7.32 -0.60 10.24
CA ARG A 282 6.77 -1.05 11.52
C ARG A 282 5.30 -1.41 11.33
N PRO A 283 5.00 -2.66 10.95
CA PRO A 283 3.63 -3.12 10.81
C PRO A 283 2.84 -2.90 12.10
N GLY A 284 1.59 -2.47 11.96
CA GLY A 284 0.74 -2.18 13.10
C GLY A 284 -0.55 -1.46 12.73
N VAL A 285 -1.44 -1.31 13.69
CA VAL A 285 -2.76 -0.67 13.54
C VAL A 285 -2.75 0.67 14.26
N ARG A 286 -3.06 1.73 13.55
CA ARG A 286 -3.08 3.12 14.05
C ARG A 286 -4.41 3.84 13.84
N VAL A 287 -5.39 3.19 13.22
CA VAL A 287 -6.67 3.80 12.84
C VAL A 287 -7.42 4.43 14.04
N ALA A 288 -7.28 3.84 15.22
CA ALA A 288 -7.91 4.32 16.45
C ALA A 288 -6.91 4.93 17.46
N GLU A 289 -5.65 5.17 17.06
CA GLU A 289 -4.71 5.87 17.93
C GLU A 289 -5.20 7.30 18.16
N PRO A 290 -5.25 7.76 19.43
CA PRO A 290 -5.75 9.09 19.73
C PRO A 290 -4.85 10.14 19.08
N LEU A 291 -5.49 11.14 18.48
CA LEU A 291 -4.87 12.40 18.12
C LEU A 291 -5.06 13.40 19.27
N ALA A 292 -4.42 14.55 19.21
CA ALA A 292 -4.63 15.61 20.18
C ALA A 292 -6.12 15.97 20.31
N ARG A 293 -6.52 16.52 21.46
CA ARG A 293 -7.90 16.96 21.69
C ARG A 293 -8.33 17.93 20.56
N GLY A 294 -9.55 17.76 20.07
CA GLY A 294 -10.13 18.59 19.02
C GLY A 294 -9.88 18.08 17.58
N LEU A 295 -9.16 16.97 17.39
CA LEU A 295 -8.86 16.41 16.07
C LEU A 295 -9.76 15.23 15.66
N ALA A 296 -10.97 15.10 16.21
CA ALA A 296 -11.91 14.02 15.89
C ALA A 296 -12.27 13.91 14.40
N GLY A 297 -12.23 15.01 13.65
CA GLY A 297 -12.47 15.02 12.18
C GLY A 297 -11.20 14.84 11.33
N VAL A 298 -10.10 14.36 11.91
CA VAL A 298 -8.90 13.95 11.18
C VAL A 298 -8.91 12.43 11.05
N PHE A 299 -9.12 11.93 9.85
CA PHE A 299 -9.26 10.50 9.56
C PHE A 299 -7.97 9.95 8.94
N ARG A 300 -7.39 8.92 9.54
CA ARG A 300 -6.26 8.21 8.96
C ARG A 300 -6.72 7.16 7.96
N VAL A 301 -6.06 7.08 6.80
CA VAL A 301 -6.37 6.10 5.75
C VAL A 301 -5.09 5.52 5.13
N GLY A 302 -5.17 4.32 4.57
CA GLY A 302 -3.99 3.61 4.05
C GLY A 302 -2.97 3.29 5.15
N ASN A 303 -1.67 3.37 4.83
CA ASN A 303 -0.61 3.04 5.81
C ASN A 303 -0.58 3.99 7.03
N ALA A 304 -1.16 5.18 6.94
CA ALA A 304 -1.33 6.05 8.10
C ALA A 304 -2.34 5.46 9.12
N ALA A 305 -3.35 4.71 8.66
CA ALA A 305 -4.30 3.98 9.51
C ALA A 305 -3.77 2.65 10.01
N GLY A 306 -2.96 1.97 9.21
CA GLY A 306 -2.36 0.69 9.58
C GLY A 306 -1.54 0.11 8.44
N GLU A 307 -0.45 -0.55 8.79
CA GLU A 307 0.49 -1.13 7.85
C GLU A 307 0.58 -2.64 8.05
N SER A 308 0.34 -3.39 7.00
CA SER A 308 0.52 -4.84 6.97
C SER A 308 1.97 -5.21 6.66
N HIS A 309 2.38 -6.40 7.06
CA HIS A 309 3.59 -7.01 6.48
C HIS A 309 3.43 -7.14 4.96
N PRO A 310 4.38 -6.61 4.16
CA PRO A 310 4.27 -6.59 2.69
C PRO A 310 4.20 -7.98 2.02
N LEU A 311 4.53 -9.05 2.75
CA LEU A 311 4.60 -10.42 2.23
C LEU A 311 3.34 -10.87 1.48
N ILE A 312 2.17 -10.52 1.99
CA ILE A 312 0.90 -10.91 1.35
C ILE A 312 0.53 -10.05 0.14
N GLY A 313 1.23 -8.93 -0.09
CA GLY A 313 1.01 -8.06 -1.26
C GLY A 313 -0.38 -7.40 -1.33
N GLU A 314 -1.05 -7.16 -0.18
CA GLU A 314 -2.41 -6.60 -0.13
C GLU A 314 -2.47 -5.10 0.23
N GLY A 315 -1.32 -4.45 0.37
CA GLY A 315 -1.27 -3.06 0.81
C GLY A 315 -2.05 -2.07 -0.07
N ILE A 316 -2.07 -2.26 -1.39
CA ILE A 316 -2.85 -1.41 -2.32
C ILE A 316 -4.34 -1.69 -2.16
N THR A 317 -4.76 -2.96 -2.18
CA THR A 317 -6.18 -3.35 -1.97
C THR A 317 -6.71 -2.80 -0.64
N MET A 318 -5.94 -2.95 0.45
CA MET A 318 -6.32 -2.39 1.76
C MET A 318 -6.44 -0.87 1.72
N ALA A 319 -5.54 -0.18 1.01
CA ALA A 319 -5.58 1.27 0.88
C ALA A 319 -6.84 1.75 0.14
N LEU A 320 -7.19 1.12 -0.98
CA LEU A 320 -8.39 1.40 -1.75
C LEU A 320 -9.67 1.09 -0.95
N HIS A 321 -9.70 -0.07 -0.29
CA HIS A 321 -10.86 -0.50 0.52
C HIS A 321 -11.06 0.42 1.74
N ALA A 322 -9.99 0.77 2.46
CA ALA A 322 -10.06 1.70 3.58
C ALA A 322 -10.59 3.08 3.15
N ALA A 323 -10.17 3.56 1.97
CA ALA A 323 -10.68 4.80 1.38
C ALA A 323 -12.19 4.70 1.05
N ALA A 324 -12.64 3.58 0.48
CA ALA A 324 -14.06 3.35 0.18
C ALA A 324 -14.91 3.31 1.46
N LEU A 325 -14.45 2.63 2.53
CA LEU A 325 -15.13 2.62 3.82
C LEU A 325 -15.27 4.03 4.41
N LEU A 326 -14.18 4.81 4.39
CA LEU A 326 -14.19 6.19 4.91
C LEU A 326 -15.08 7.11 4.07
N SER A 327 -14.92 7.09 2.75
CA SER A 327 -15.68 7.96 1.85
C SER A 327 -17.19 7.74 1.97
N ARG A 328 -17.63 6.49 2.12
CA ARG A 328 -19.04 6.16 2.33
C ARG A 328 -19.59 6.78 3.62
N ARG A 329 -18.85 6.65 4.73
CA ARG A 329 -19.28 7.24 6.00
C ARG A 329 -19.38 8.76 5.92
N LEU A 330 -18.42 9.40 5.29
CA LEU A 330 -18.39 10.85 5.12
C LEU A 330 -19.51 11.32 4.16
N ALA A 331 -19.71 10.62 3.04
CA ALA A 331 -20.74 10.96 2.05
C ALA A 331 -22.18 10.82 2.58
N GLY A 332 -22.40 10.06 3.64
CA GLY A 332 -23.71 9.94 4.30
C GLY A 332 -24.16 11.20 5.04
N GLU A 333 -23.27 12.19 5.21
CA GLU A 333 -23.59 13.44 5.90
C GLU A 333 -23.20 14.67 5.07
N PRO A 334 -24.02 15.73 5.04
CA PRO A 334 -23.61 16.99 4.44
C PRO A 334 -22.34 17.54 5.14
N PRO A 335 -21.33 18.00 4.39
CA PRO A 335 -20.06 18.46 5.00
C PRO A 335 -20.24 19.56 6.05
N GLY A 336 -21.25 20.42 5.88
CA GLY A 336 -21.55 21.52 6.80
C GLY A 336 -22.15 21.09 8.13
N MET A 337 -22.59 19.84 8.25
CA MET A 337 -23.26 19.30 9.45
C MET A 337 -22.30 18.46 10.33
N ILE A 338 -21.03 18.34 9.96
CA ILE A 338 -20.05 17.57 10.73
C ILE A 338 -19.52 18.39 11.90
N ASP A 339 -20.19 18.27 13.03
CA ASP A 339 -19.76 18.79 14.33
C ASP A 339 -18.81 17.80 15.05
N GLU A 340 -18.39 18.13 16.28
CA GLU A 340 -17.47 17.29 17.04
C GLU A 340 -18.08 15.92 17.41
N ALA A 341 -19.35 15.85 17.77
CA ALA A 341 -20.00 14.60 18.16
C ALA A 341 -20.13 13.67 16.96
N ARG A 342 -20.56 14.18 15.81
CA ARG A 342 -20.64 13.42 14.55
C ARG A 342 -19.30 12.97 14.05
N ALA A 343 -18.29 13.85 14.05
CA ALA A 343 -16.93 13.51 13.65
C ALA A 343 -16.35 12.37 14.52
N ARG A 344 -16.61 12.39 15.82
CA ARG A 344 -16.19 11.33 16.75
C ARG A 344 -16.90 10.01 16.45
N ALA A 345 -18.22 10.03 16.31
CA ALA A 345 -19.01 8.84 15.95
C ALA A 345 -18.57 8.24 14.62
N MET A 346 -18.29 9.07 13.60
CA MET A 346 -17.78 8.64 12.31
C MET A 346 -16.39 8.00 12.44
N GLN A 347 -15.50 8.58 13.25
CA GLN A 347 -14.15 8.07 13.49
C GLN A 347 -14.18 6.70 14.19
N GLU A 348 -15.01 6.57 15.23
CA GLU A 348 -15.21 5.31 15.95
C GLU A 348 -15.79 4.23 15.03
N GLY A 349 -16.85 4.55 14.29
CA GLY A 349 -17.47 3.65 13.34
C GLY A 349 -16.51 3.23 12.22
N TYR A 350 -15.75 4.16 11.65
CA TYR A 350 -14.71 3.83 10.66
C TYR A 350 -13.62 2.92 11.23
N ALA A 351 -13.20 3.16 12.46
CA ALA A 351 -12.20 2.32 13.12
C ALA A 351 -12.71 0.89 13.35
N LEU A 352 -14.00 0.71 13.64
CA LEU A 352 -14.64 -0.61 13.76
C LEU A 352 -14.67 -1.32 12.41
N ASP A 353 -15.19 -0.68 11.35
CA ASP A 353 -15.22 -1.24 9.99
C ASP A 353 -13.82 -1.62 9.51
N TRP A 354 -12.85 -0.75 9.76
CA TRP A 354 -11.46 -0.98 9.38
C TRP A 354 -10.89 -2.23 10.06
N ARG A 355 -11.13 -2.39 11.37
CA ARG A 355 -10.68 -3.56 12.14
C ARG A 355 -11.35 -4.83 11.67
N GLU A 356 -12.64 -4.80 11.42
CA GLU A 356 -13.40 -5.93 10.89
C GLU A 356 -12.85 -6.37 9.53
N ALA A 357 -12.63 -5.42 8.63
CA ALA A 357 -12.13 -5.69 7.28
C ALA A 357 -10.71 -6.25 7.25
N PHE A 358 -9.81 -5.84 8.18
CA PHE A 358 -8.37 -6.06 8.01
C PHE A 358 -7.68 -6.84 9.12
N SER A 359 -8.28 -7.05 10.32
CA SER A 359 -7.58 -7.68 11.46
C SER A 359 -7.08 -9.10 11.15
N THR A 360 -7.87 -9.91 10.45
CA THR A 360 -7.46 -11.27 10.07
C THR A 360 -6.29 -11.24 9.09
N ARG A 361 -6.35 -10.38 8.07
CA ARG A 361 -5.26 -10.22 7.08
C ARG A 361 -3.94 -9.82 7.74
N LEU A 362 -4.00 -8.89 8.69
CA LEU A 362 -2.81 -8.43 9.42
C LEU A 362 -2.18 -9.54 10.26
N ARG A 363 -3.00 -10.34 10.95
CA ARG A 363 -2.52 -11.49 11.74
C ARG A 363 -1.89 -12.58 10.86
N VAL A 364 -2.53 -12.93 9.75
CA VAL A 364 -2.00 -13.88 8.77
C VAL A 364 -0.71 -13.40 8.16
N ALA A 365 -0.64 -12.12 7.75
CA ALA A 365 0.57 -11.51 7.21
C ALA A 365 1.73 -11.56 8.21
N ALA A 366 1.47 -11.26 9.48
CA ALA A 366 2.47 -11.33 10.55
C ALA A 366 2.98 -12.77 10.75
N ALA A 367 2.09 -13.77 10.81
CA ALA A 367 2.47 -15.15 10.97
C ALA A 367 3.32 -15.67 9.80
N TYR A 368 2.92 -15.39 8.56
CA TYR A 368 3.66 -15.81 7.37
C TYR A 368 5.00 -15.11 7.24
N SER A 369 5.11 -13.85 7.62
CA SER A 369 6.37 -13.11 7.60
C SER A 369 7.40 -13.72 8.58
N GLN A 370 6.94 -14.14 9.78
CA GLN A 370 7.79 -14.82 10.76
C GLN A 370 8.27 -16.18 10.24
N LEU A 371 7.42 -16.93 9.56
CA LEU A 371 7.80 -18.20 8.92
C LEU A 371 8.86 -17.97 7.83
N ALA A 372 8.62 -17.03 6.93
CA ALA A 372 9.48 -16.76 5.77
C ALA A 372 10.88 -16.24 6.16
N MET A 373 10.99 -15.46 7.25
CA MET A 373 12.26 -14.88 7.72
C MET A 373 13.14 -15.85 8.49
N ARG A 374 12.64 -17.03 8.90
CA ARG A 374 13.36 -17.99 9.74
C ARG A 374 13.90 -19.17 8.91
N PRO A 375 15.22 -19.29 8.69
CA PRO A 375 15.79 -20.36 7.86
C PRO A 375 15.43 -21.77 8.34
N LEU A 376 15.31 -21.96 9.67
CA LEU A 376 14.92 -23.23 10.28
C LEU A 376 13.49 -23.66 9.94
N LEU A 377 12.60 -22.72 9.63
CA LEU A 377 11.21 -22.98 9.26
C LEU A 377 11.00 -22.95 7.75
N ALA A 378 11.68 -22.06 7.05
CA ALA A 378 11.56 -21.90 5.59
C ALA A 378 12.02 -23.15 4.82
N GLY A 379 13.05 -23.86 5.30
CA GLY A 379 13.53 -25.11 4.72
C GLY A 379 12.49 -26.23 4.76
N PRO A 380 12.02 -26.65 5.94
CA PRO A 380 10.92 -27.64 6.09
C PRO A 380 9.64 -27.22 5.37
N ALA A 381 9.26 -25.92 5.41
CA ALA A 381 8.13 -25.42 4.66
C ALA A 381 8.29 -25.63 3.15
N GLY A 382 9.47 -25.32 2.59
CA GLY A 382 9.77 -25.57 1.19
C GLY A 382 9.73 -27.07 0.83
N ALA A 383 10.17 -27.97 1.72
CA ALA A 383 10.04 -29.41 1.52
C ALA A 383 8.58 -29.86 1.53
N ALA A 384 7.78 -29.40 2.49
CA ALA A 384 6.34 -29.70 2.55
C ALA A 384 5.60 -29.20 1.29
N LEU A 385 5.91 -27.98 0.83
CA LEU A 385 5.33 -27.42 -0.39
C LEU A 385 5.70 -28.21 -1.65
N ARG A 386 6.91 -28.83 -1.70
CA ARG A 386 7.28 -29.73 -2.82
C ARG A 386 6.44 -30.99 -2.83
N LEU A 387 6.13 -31.55 -1.66
CA LEU A 387 5.30 -32.75 -1.54
C LEU A 387 3.81 -32.45 -1.77
N TRP A 388 3.35 -31.31 -1.31
CA TRP A 388 1.94 -30.87 -1.39
C TRP A 388 1.85 -29.42 -1.91
N PRO A 389 1.98 -29.18 -3.23
CA PRO A 389 1.92 -27.81 -3.79
C PRO A 389 0.61 -27.07 -3.48
N GLY A 390 -0.50 -27.81 -3.31
CA GLY A 390 -1.80 -27.23 -2.94
C GLY A 390 -1.81 -26.45 -1.62
N LEU A 391 -0.86 -26.74 -0.69
CA LEU A 391 -0.70 -25.94 0.53
C LEU A 391 -0.38 -24.47 0.21
N LEU A 392 0.30 -24.18 -0.90
CA LEU A 392 0.60 -22.82 -1.31
C LEU A 392 -0.66 -22.08 -1.77
N THR A 393 -1.58 -22.80 -2.47
CA THR A 393 -2.89 -22.27 -2.83
C THR A 393 -3.73 -21.96 -1.59
N GLU A 394 -3.74 -22.85 -0.60
CA GLU A 394 -4.47 -22.62 0.66
C GLU A 394 -3.86 -21.49 1.48
N ALA A 395 -2.54 -21.38 1.53
CA ALA A 395 -1.87 -20.24 2.19
C ALA A 395 -2.26 -18.91 1.53
N ALA A 396 -2.31 -18.86 0.19
CA ALA A 396 -2.76 -17.69 -0.55
C ALA A 396 -4.26 -17.39 -0.30
N ARG A 397 -5.10 -18.42 -0.16
CA ARG A 397 -6.52 -18.27 0.19
C ARG A 397 -6.70 -17.68 1.60
N LEU A 398 -5.95 -18.17 2.58
CA LEU A 398 -5.96 -17.64 3.95
C LEU A 398 -5.43 -16.20 4.03
N ALA A 399 -4.58 -15.79 3.10
CA ALA A 399 -4.17 -14.39 2.93
C ALA A 399 -5.25 -13.51 2.30
N ASP A 400 -6.47 -14.02 2.13
CA ASP A 400 -7.67 -13.32 1.64
C ASP A 400 -7.61 -12.89 0.17
N LYS A 401 -6.78 -13.58 -0.62
CA LYS A 401 -6.61 -13.30 -2.06
C LYS A 401 -7.84 -13.65 -2.89
N ALA A 402 -8.74 -14.50 -2.37
CA ALA A 402 -9.91 -15.01 -3.06
C ALA A 402 -11.24 -14.42 -2.58
N ARG A 403 -11.23 -13.46 -1.65
CA ARG A 403 -12.45 -12.80 -1.18
C ARG A 403 -12.82 -11.63 -2.08
N PRO A 404 -14.12 -11.44 -2.42
CA PRO A 404 -14.60 -10.22 -3.05
C PRO A 404 -14.40 -9.02 -2.11
N ALA A 405 -14.35 -7.82 -2.67
CA ALA A 405 -14.08 -6.61 -1.90
C ALA A 405 -15.16 -6.26 -0.86
N GLY A 406 -16.29 -6.95 -0.86
CA GLY A 406 -17.42 -6.59 0.02
C GLY A 406 -17.88 -5.14 -0.20
N LEU A 407 -17.82 -4.70 -1.45
CA LEU A 407 -18.16 -3.34 -1.80
C LEU A 407 -19.66 -3.11 -1.63
N PRO A 408 -20.05 -1.97 -1.06
CA PRO A 408 -21.38 -1.47 -1.25
C PRO A 408 -21.60 -1.07 -2.70
N PRO A 409 -22.85 -0.96 -3.13
CA PRO A 409 -23.19 -0.42 -4.43
C PRO A 409 -22.53 0.96 -4.64
N PRO A 410 -22.19 1.32 -5.89
CA PRO A 410 -21.65 2.65 -6.20
C PRO A 410 -22.61 3.73 -5.70
N LEU A 411 -22.05 4.85 -5.24
CA LEU A 411 -22.82 5.96 -4.70
C LEU A 411 -23.78 6.59 -5.74
N HIS A 412 -23.49 6.39 -7.03
CA HIS A 412 -24.37 6.69 -8.16
C HIS A 412 -24.12 5.66 -9.27
N GLU A 413 -25.19 5.01 -9.76
CA GLU A 413 -25.16 4.37 -11.07
C GLU A 413 -25.18 5.51 -12.10
N GLU A 414 -24.13 5.66 -12.90
CA GLU A 414 -24.23 6.43 -14.14
C GLU A 414 -25.27 5.72 -15.01
N PRO A 415 -26.34 6.41 -15.49
CA PRO A 415 -27.25 5.80 -16.45
C PRO A 415 -26.47 5.41 -17.71
N ALA A 416 -26.73 4.20 -18.19
CA ALA A 416 -26.08 3.56 -19.34
C ALA A 416 -26.24 4.38 -20.63
#